data_685d5f8ae6a5b121576892fe34dafee0
#
_entry.id   685d5f8ae6a5b121576892fe34dafee0
#
_cell.length_a   1.000
_cell.length_b   1.000
_cell.length_c   1.000
_cell.angle_alpha   90.00
_cell.angle_beta   90.00
_cell.angle_gamma   90.00
#
_symmetry.space_group_name_H-M   'P 1'
#
loop_
_entity.id
_entity.type
_entity.pdbx_description
1 polymer ?
#
loop_
_entity_poly.entity_id
_entity_poly.type
_entity_poly.pdbx_seq_one_letter_code
_entity_poly.pdbx_strand_id
1 'polypeptide(L)'
;MLNRIDAVLQSATPTVMVPRHEPFVPMAHHGHRFLAAADGLWLEARRAWLYLRWNLAKQAQVAMPYGPVEPVVQVQKVPGRLVEEFISFARDVCPLECAAWIIWNDETDQCKLVKMVPTSVSNASVAFNRPALADNEHLVVDLHSHGRLPAFFSSEDNRDDRGEFKVAGVFGKLDGDIECRFRLCANGLYIDMGNKWEGQ
;
A
#
# COMPACT_ATOMS: atom_id res chain seq x y z
N MET A 1 28.00 3.01 -21.86
CA MET A 1 28.18 2.23 -20.61
C MET A 1 27.56 3.05 -19.50
N LEU A 2 26.64 2.48 -18.69
CA LEU A 2 26.04 3.19 -17.54
C LEU A 2 27.12 3.48 -16.50
N ASN A 3 26.99 4.59 -15.78
CA ASN A 3 27.83 4.83 -14.62
C ASN A 3 27.45 3.83 -13.49
N ARG A 4 28.28 3.75 -12.44
CA ARG A 4 28.08 2.76 -11.37
C ARG A 4 26.75 2.94 -10.63
N ILE A 5 26.30 4.18 -10.41
CA ILE A 5 25.06 4.50 -9.71
C ILE A 5 23.86 4.08 -10.55
N ASP A 6 23.84 4.43 -11.84
CA ASP A 6 22.77 4.05 -12.77
C ASP A 6 22.68 2.53 -12.93
N ALA A 7 23.81 1.83 -12.94
CA ALA A 7 23.82 0.37 -13.00
C ALA A 7 23.20 -0.27 -11.76
N VAL A 8 23.47 0.29 -10.56
CA VAL A 8 22.83 -0.17 -9.31
C VAL A 8 21.32 0.09 -9.32
N LEU A 9 20.90 1.30 -9.73
CA LEU A 9 19.47 1.65 -9.84
C LEU A 9 18.74 0.73 -10.81
N GLN A 10 19.31 0.49 -11.98
CA GLN A 10 18.73 -0.43 -12.97
C GLN A 10 18.67 -1.88 -12.46
N SER A 11 19.64 -2.31 -11.67
CA SER A 11 19.63 -3.63 -11.05
C SER A 11 18.57 -3.74 -9.95
N ALA A 12 18.36 -2.67 -9.16
CA ALA A 12 17.38 -2.64 -8.09
C ALA A 12 15.93 -2.54 -8.61
N THR A 13 15.73 -1.85 -9.74
CA THR A 13 14.40 -1.70 -10.36
C THR A 13 14.55 -1.88 -11.88
N PRO A 14 14.67 -3.12 -12.35
CA PRO A 14 14.87 -3.39 -13.76
C PRO A 14 13.61 -3.10 -14.59
N THR A 15 13.81 -2.74 -15.85
CA THR A 15 12.74 -2.73 -16.85
C THR A 15 12.88 -3.96 -17.74
N VAL A 16 11.82 -4.74 -17.86
CA VAL A 16 11.78 -6.00 -18.59
C VAL A 16 10.73 -5.93 -19.71
N MET A 17 11.10 -6.40 -20.88
CA MET A 17 10.16 -6.56 -21.99
C MET A 17 9.26 -7.77 -21.73
N VAL A 18 7.96 -7.59 -21.93
CA VAL A 18 7.00 -8.71 -21.88
C VAL A 18 7.15 -9.52 -23.17
N PRO A 19 7.43 -10.83 -23.10
CA PRO A 19 7.56 -11.68 -24.27
C PRO A 19 6.26 -11.70 -25.09
N ARG A 20 6.36 -11.61 -26.40
CA ARG A 20 5.19 -11.71 -27.31
C ARG A 20 4.91 -13.13 -27.75
N HIS A 21 5.94 -13.94 -27.86
CA HIS A 21 5.86 -15.29 -28.42
C HIS A 21 6.17 -16.41 -27.43
N GLU A 22 6.40 -16.02 -26.18
CA GLU A 22 6.64 -16.93 -25.06
C GLU A 22 5.73 -16.57 -23.87
N PRO A 23 5.46 -17.49 -22.94
CA PRO A 23 4.70 -17.17 -21.73
C PRO A 23 5.39 -16.09 -20.88
N PHE A 24 4.61 -15.16 -20.38
CA PHE A 24 5.09 -14.21 -19.37
C PHE A 24 5.40 -14.93 -18.06
N VAL A 25 6.59 -14.68 -17.50
CA VAL A 25 7.01 -15.24 -16.23
C VAL A 25 6.87 -14.16 -15.13
N PRO A 26 5.88 -14.33 -14.20
CA PRO A 26 5.72 -13.45 -13.06
C PRO A 26 6.94 -13.44 -12.14
N MET A 27 7.14 -12.32 -11.41
CA MET A 27 8.18 -12.26 -10.37
C MET A 27 7.96 -13.34 -9.31
N ALA A 28 8.99 -14.13 -9.04
CA ALA A 28 9.00 -15.17 -8.00
C ALA A 28 9.51 -14.63 -6.65
N HIS A 29 10.37 -13.61 -6.66
CA HIS A 29 11.05 -13.08 -5.47
C HIS A 29 10.56 -11.68 -5.10
N HIS A 30 10.78 -11.28 -3.86
CA HIS A 30 10.48 -9.93 -3.38
C HIS A 30 11.25 -8.88 -4.17
N GLY A 31 10.60 -7.80 -4.49
CA GLY A 31 11.14 -6.73 -5.29
C GLY A 31 10.05 -6.03 -6.11
N HIS A 32 10.48 -5.19 -7.03
CA HIS A 32 9.62 -4.59 -8.05
C HIS A 32 10.40 -4.37 -9.33
N ARG A 33 9.69 -4.32 -10.45
CA ARG A 33 10.23 -4.04 -11.78
C ARG A 33 9.21 -3.33 -12.65
N PHE A 34 9.70 -2.64 -13.68
CA PHE A 34 8.83 -2.16 -14.74
C PHE A 34 8.72 -3.18 -15.86
N LEU A 35 7.54 -3.24 -16.48
CA LEU A 35 7.29 -4.07 -17.65
C LEU A 35 6.96 -3.18 -18.82
N ALA A 36 7.67 -3.36 -19.94
CA ALA A 36 7.28 -2.84 -21.23
C ALA A 36 6.35 -3.88 -21.88
N ALA A 37 5.04 -3.60 -21.94
CA ALA A 37 4.02 -4.49 -22.45
C ALA A 37 3.36 -3.94 -23.75
N ALA A 38 2.49 -4.71 -24.36
CA ALA A 38 1.82 -4.36 -25.62
C ALA A 38 1.07 -3.03 -25.56
N ASP A 39 0.51 -2.68 -24.42
CA ASP A 39 -0.32 -1.51 -24.15
C ASP A 39 0.33 -0.44 -23.28
N GLY A 40 1.65 -0.52 -23.05
CA GLY A 40 2.40 0.52 -22.36
C GLY A 40 3.30 0.04 -21.22
N LEU A 41 3.48 0.91 -20.22
CA LEU A 41 4.36 0.68 -19.08
C LEU A 41 3.57 0.19 -17.87
N TRP A 42 4.06 -0.87 -17.25
CA TRP A 42 3.46 -1.49 -16.07
C TRP A 42 4.44 -1.54 -14.91
N LEU A 43 3.92 -1.50 -13.68
CA LEU A 43 4.62 -1.89 -12.46
C LEU A 43 4.27 -3.32 -12.11
N GLU A 44 5.26 -4.17 -11.86
CA GLU A 44 5.11 -5.45 -11.18
C GLU A 44 5.86 -5.40 -9.87
N ALA A 45 5.19 -5.78 -8.78
CA ALA A 45 5.79 -5.80 -7.45
C ALA A 45 5.37 -7.05 -6.68
N ARG A 46 6.31 -7.61 -5.90
CA ARG A 46 6.05 -8.73 -5.01
C ARG A 46 6.60 -8.42 -3.62
N ARG A 47 5.80 -8.67 -2.62
CA ARG A 47 6.12 -8.67 -1.19
C ARG A 47 5.57 -9.96 -0.58
N ALA A 48 5.90 -10.29 0.65
CA ALA A 48 5.33 -11.47 1.31
C ALA A 48 3.79 -11.46 1.29
N TRP A 49 3.19 -10.30 1.51
CA TRP A 49 1.76 -10.09 1.65
C TRP A 49 1.07 -9.50 0.39
N LEU A 50 1.84 -9.14 -0.68
CA LEU A 50 1.34 -8.46 -1.88
C LEU A 50 1.93 -9.06 -3.15
N TYR A 51 1.08 -9.31 -4.14
CA TYR A 51 1.47 -9.38 -5.54
C TYR A 51 0.64 -8.40 -6.35
N LEU A 52 1.33 -7.46 -7.01
CA LEU A 52 0.74 -6.39 -7.80
C LEU A 52 1.29 -6.42 -9.22
N ARG A 53 0.40 -6.28 -10.19
CA ARG A 53 0.73 -5.92 -11.56
C ARG A 53 -0.29 -4.89 -12.03
N TRP A 54 0.19 -3.68 -12.34
CA TRP A 54 -0.68 -2.54 -12.60
C TRP A 54 -0.16 -1.67 -13.73
N ASN A 55 -1.06 -1.23 -14.62
CA ASN A 55 -0.70 -0.35 -15.72
C ASN A 55 -0.45 1.07 -15.21
N LEU A 56 0.74 1.61 -15.46
CA LEU A 56 1.13 2.97 -15.08
C LEU A 56 0.83 3.99 -16.18
N ALA A 57 1.01 3.59 -17.44
CA ALA A 57 0.83 4.47 -18.59
C ALA A 57 0.43 3.66 -19.81
N LYS A 58 -0.82 3.84 -20.25
CA LYS A 58 -1.31 3.22 -21.48
C LYS A 58 -0.80 3.96 -22.70
N GLN A 59 -0.30 3.20 -23.68
CA GLN A 59 0.04 3.72 -24.99
C GLN A 59 -1.11 3.45 -25.96
N ALA A 60 -1.77 4.53 -26.40
CA ALA A 60 -2.97 4.42 -27.22
C ALA A 60 -2.70 4.52 -28.74
N GLN A 61 -1.55 5.10 -29.17
CA GLN A 61 -1.32 5.48 -30.55
C GLN A 61 -0.29 4.61 -31.27
N VAL A 62 0.58 3.92 -30.56
CA VAL A 62 1.63 3.08 -31.16
C VAL A 62 1.55 1.69 -30.55
N ALA A 63 1.37 0.68 -31.40
CA ALA A 63 1.44 -0.70 -30.97
C ALA A 63 2.88 -1.04 -30.52
N MET A 64 3.05 -1.41 -29.27
CA MET A 64 4.32 -1.89 -28.76
C MET A 64 4.59 -3.31 -29.26
N PRO A 65 5.85 -3.66 -29.60
CA PRO A 65 6.17 -5.00 -30.14
C PRO A 65 6.25 -6.09 -29.07
N TYR A 66 5.62 -5.85 -27.91
CA TYR A 66 5.69 -6.71 -26.73
C TYR A 66 4.40 -7.50 -26.52
N GLY A 67 4.42 -8.47 -25.61
CA GLY A 67 3.26 -9.25 -25.23
C GLY A 67 2.30 -8.51 -24.30
N PRO A 68 1.04 -8.98 -24.19
CA PRO A 68 0.07 -8.44 -23.24
C PRO A 68 0.32 -8.96 -21.83
N VAL A 69 -0.09 -8.18 -20.85
CA VAL A 69 -0.24 -8.59 -19.44
C VAL A 69 -1.57 -8.07 -18.89
N GLU A 70 -2.06 -8.72 -17.85
CA GLU A 70 -3.30 -8.35 -17.18
C GLU A 70 -3.04 -7.77 -15.79
N PRO A 71 -3.87 -6.84 -15.30
CA PRO A 71 -3.74 -6.33 -13.95
C PRO A 71 -3.99 -7.43 -12.92
N VAL A 72 -3.22 -7.41 -11.85
CA VAL A 72 -3.37 -8.30 -10.71
C VAL A 72 -3.18 -7.50 -9.43
N VAL A 73 -4.09 -7.68 -8.47
CA VAL A 73 -3.96 -7.17 -7.10
C VAL A 73 -4.29 -8.32 -6.16
N GLN A 74 -3.29 -8.88 -5.51
CA GLN A 74 -3.43 -9.92 -4.50
C GLN A 74 -2.83 -9.41 -3.21
N VAL A 75 -3.66 -9.22 -2.19
CA VAL A 75 -3.29 -8.70 -0.87
C VAL A 75 -3.59 -9.77 0.16
N GLN A 76 -2.75 -9.87 1.21
CA GLN A 76 -2.99 -10.74 2.35
C GLN A 76 -4.35 -10.44 2.98
N LYS A 77 -5.10 -11.47 3.28
CA LYS A 77 -6.40 -11.33 3.97
C LYS A 77 -6.21 -10.82 5.39
N VAL A 78 -6.94 -9.78 5.71
CA VAL A 78 -6.94 -9.19 7.06
C VAL A 78 -8.32 -9.33 7.68
N PRO A 79 -8.44 -9.92 8.88
CA PRO A 79 -9.73 -10.07 9.55
C PRO A 79 -10.40 -8.72 9.83
N GLY A 80 -11.67 -8.57 9.42
CA GLY A 80 -12.45 -7.34 9.60
C GLY A 80 -12.55 -6.87 11.05
N ARG A 81 -12.54 -7.81 12.01
CA ARG A 81 -12.52 -7.50 13.45
C ARG A 81 -11.39 -6.57 13.89
N LEU A 82 -10.23 -6.58 13.18
CA LEU A 82 -9.11 -5.69 13.50
C LEU A 82 -9.39 -4.24 13.07
N VAL A 83 -10.13 -4.06 12.00
CA VAL A 83 -10.60 -2.74 11.58
C VAL A 83 -11.70 -2.25 12.54
N GLU A 84 -12.60 -3.12 12.97
CA GLU A 84 -13.61 -2.80 13.99
C GLU A 84 -12.95 -2.43 15.33
N GLU A 85 -11.91 -3.14 15.76
CA GLU A 85 -11.11 -2.81 16.93
C GLU A 85 -10.45 -1.43 16.80
N PHE A 86 -9.92 -1.09 15.63
CA PHE A 86 -9.40 0.25 15.36
C PHE A 86 -10.48 1.31 15.45
N ILE A 87 -11.66 1.07 14.88
CA ILE A 87 -12.79 2.01 14.93
C ILE A 87 -13.21 2.27 16.39
N SER A 88 -13.31 1.22 17.21
CA SER A 88 -13.60 1.37 18.63
C SER A 88 -12.56 2.23 19.34
N PHE A 89 -11.27 1.92 19.13
CA PHE A 89 -10.17 2.69 19.68
C PHE A 89 -10.22 4.16 19.24
N ALA A 90 -10.46 4.43 17.96
CA ALA A 90 -10.53 5.78 17.41
C ALA A 90 -11.72 6.59 17.97
N ARG A 91 -12.85 5.94 18.24
CA ARG A 91 -14.00 6.56 18.92
C ARG A 91 -13.68 6.93 20.36
N ASP A 92 -12.99 6.05 21.09
CA ASP A 92 -12.66 6.27 22.50
C ASP A 92 -11.74 7.49 22.69
N VAL A 93 -10.87 7.78 21.70
CA VAL A 93 -9.94 8.92 21.75
C VAL A 93 -10.45 10.16 21.02
N CYS A 94 -11.56 10.06 20.29
CA CYS A 94 -12.16 11.19 19.57
C CYS A 94 -12.45 12.37 20.55
N PRO A 95 -12.10 13.62 20.20
CA PRO A 95 -11.80 14.16 18.86
C PRO A 95 -10.33 14.08 18.43
N LEU A 96 -9.45 13.48 19.23
CA LEU A 96 -8.03 13.37 18.90
C LEU A 96 -7.82 12.38 17.75
N GLU A 97 -6.76 12.62 16.99
CA GLU A 97 -6.29 11.68 15.98
C GLU A 97 -5.57 10.51 16.63
N CYS A 98 -5.70 9.36 16.02
CA CYS A 98 -4.96 8.15 16.42
C CYS A 98 -4.53 7.36 15.20
N ALA A 99 -3.55 6.47 15.40
CA ALA A 99 -3.06 5.57 14.38
C ALA A 99 -2.83 4.16 14.92
N ALA A 100 -2.88 3.20 14.03
CA ALA A 100 -2.54 1.81 14.33
C ALA A 100 -2.08 1.08 13.07
N TRP A 101 -1.25 0.08 13.24
CA TRP A 101 -0.84 -0.84 12.18
C TRP A 101 -1.53 -2.18 12.32
N ILE A 102 -1.95 -2.76 11.21
CA ILE A 102 -2.26 -4.19 11.13
C ILE A 102 -1.04 -4.87 10.55
N ILE A 103 -0.43 -5.69 11.37
CA ILE A 103 0.78 -6.45 11.08
C ILE A 103 0.40 -7.90 10.87
N TRP A 104 0.87 -8.49 9.78
CA TRP A 104 0.75 -9.92 9.50
C TRP A 104 2.09 -10.60 9.77
N ASN A 105 2.03 -11.76 10.43
CA ASN A 105 3.18 -12.63 10.67
C ASN A 105 3.10 -13.82 9.71
N ASP A 106 4.12 -13.99 8.87
CA ASP A 106 4.13 -14.99 7.79
C ASP A 106 4.44 -16.42 8.27
N GLU A 107 5.01 -16.59 9.48
CA GLU A 107 5.23 -17.92 10.07
C GLU A 107 3.96 -18.45 10.73
N THR A 108 3.17 -17.60 11.38
CA THR A 108 1.98 -18.01 12.12
C THR A 108 0.68 -17.80 11.35
N ASP A 109 0.74 -17.11 10.22
CA ASP A 109 -0.41 -16.64 9.42
C ASP A 109 -1.43 -15.83 10.27
N GLN A 110 -0.94 -15.07 11.25
CA GLN A 110 -1.78 -14.29 12.14
C GLN A 110 -1.63 -12.79 11.89
N CYS A 111 -2.76 -12.08 11.95
CA CYS A 111 -2.78 -10.62 11.95
C CYS A 111 -3.03 -10.08 13.37
N LYS A 112 -2.34 -9.01 13.73
CA LYS A 112 -2.54 -8.26 14.98
C LYS A 112 -2.68 -6.76 14.70
N LEU A 113 -3.47 -6.07 15.53
CA LEU A 113 -3.54 -4.60 15.56
C LEU A 113 -2.52 -4.08 16.58
N VAL A 114 -1.68 -3.16 16.18
CA VAL A 114 -0.71 -2.46 17.03
C VAL A 114 -1.07 -0.98 17.07
N LYS A 115 -1.67 -0.55 18.18
CA LYS A 115 -2.03 0.87 18.42
C LYS A 115 -0.76 1.68 18.63
N MET A 116 -0.67 2.83 17.97
CA MET A 116 0.50 3.70 18.11
C MET A 116 0.35 4.65 19.28
N VAL A 117 1.44 4.84 19.99
CA VAL A 117 1.53 5.84 21.07
C VAL A 117 1.98 7.16 20.46
N PRO A 118 1.20 8.25 20.59
CA PRO A 118 1.61 9.55 20.10
C PRO A 118 2.84 10.05 20.86
N THR A 119 3.84 10.56 20.13
CA THR A 119 5.06 11.16 20.68
C THR A 119 4.93 12.66 20.85
N SER A 120 4.10 13.30 20.02
CA SER A 120 3.73 14.70 20.19
C SER A 120 2.31 14.90 19.64
N VAL A 121 1.55 15.73 20.32
CA VAL A 121 0.19 16.13 19.92
C VAL A 121 0.18 17.63 19.77
N SER A 122 -0.15 18.11 18.58
CA SER A 122 -0.46 19.52 18.32
C SER A 122 -1.90 19.63 17.80
N ASN A 123 -2.44 20.85 17.74
CA ASN A 123 -3.78 21.08 17.21
C ASN A 123 -3.91 20.78 15.69
N ALA A 124 -2.82 20.44 15.01
CA ALA A 124 -2.77 20.30 13.55
C ALA A 124 -2.04 19.02 13.06
N SER A 125 -1.36 18.30 13.94
CA SER A 125 -0.67 17.05 13.57
C SER A 125 -0.32 16.21 14.79
N VAL A 126 -0.30 14.90 14.62
CA VAL A 126 0.13 13.93 15.64
C VAL A 126 1.29 13.12 15.07
N ALA A 127 2.42 13.14 15.74
CA ALA A 127 3.54 12.27 15.40
C ALA A 127 3.50 10.99 16.23
N PHE A 128 3.77 9.87 15.58
CA PHE A 128 3.76 8.55 16.21
C PHE A 128 5.12 7.87 16.06
N ASN A 129 5.52 7.13 17.09
CA ASN A 129 6.65 6.20 16.95
C ASN A 129 6.21 4.98 16.13
N ARG A 130 6.93 4.73 15.04
CA ARG A 130 6.72 3.51 14.24
C ARG A 130 7.26 2.30 15.02
N PRO A 131 6.46 1.23 15.24
CA PRO A 131 6.94 0.01 15.87
C PRO A 131 8.05 -0.64 15.05
N ALA A 132 9.04 -1.23 15.72
CA ALA A 132 9.98 -2.13 15.05
C ALA A 132 9.25 -3.44 14.71
N LEU A 133 9.42 -3.91 13.47
CA LEU A 133 8.90 -5.19 13.02
C LEU A 133 9.99 -6.27 13.14
N ALA A 134 9.61 -7.48 13.51
CA ALA A 134 10.47 -8.65 13.39
C ALA A 134 10.60 -9.08 11.91
N ASP A 135 11.58 -9.93 11.61
CA ASP A 135 11.86 -10.36 10.22
C ASP A 135 10.66 -11.08 9.56
N ASN A 136 9.83 -11.75 10.38
CA ASN A 136 8.61 -12.45 9.97
C ASN A 136 7.34 -11.61 10.10
N GLU A 137 7.46 -10.32 10.41
CA GLU A 137 6.33 -9.40 10.55
C GLU A 137 6.31 -8.40 9.39
N HIS A 138 5.13 -8.20 8.81
CA HIS A 138 4.91 -7.35 7.67
C HIS A 138 3.80 -6.34 7.94
N LEU A 139 4.06 -5.04 7.72
CA LEU A 139 3.02 -4.03 7.71
C LEU A 139 2.13 -4.27 6.50
N VAL A 140 0.87 -4.64 6.74
CA VAL A 140 -0.14 -4.81 5.68
C VAL A 140 -1.04 -3.58 5.60
N VAL A 141 -1.56 -3.10 6.74
CA VAL A 141 -2.46 -1.95 6.75
C VAL A 141 -1.98 -0.91 7.76
N ASP A 142 -1.90 0.33 7.32
CA ASP A 142 -1.63 1.52 8.13
C ASP A 142 -2.93 2.32 8.27
N LEU A 143 -3.44 2.43 9.49
CA LEU A 143 -4.71 3.07 9.81
C LEU A 143 -4.47 4.35 10.60
N HIS A 144 -5.18 5.42 10.23
CA HIS A 144 -5.24 6.63 11.04
C HIS A 144 -6.65 7.25 11.05
N SER A 145 -6.89 8.15 11.98
CA SER A 145 -8.17 8.82 12.12
C SER A 145 -8.00 10.35 12.12
N HIS A 146 -8.98 11.03 11.55
CA HIS A 146 -9.12 12.50 11.58
C HIS A 146 -10.13 12.98 12.64
N GLY A 147 -10.47 12.14 13.62
CA GLY A 147 -11.43 12.48 14.65
C GLY A 147 -12.80 12.86 14.07
N ARG A 148 -13.21 14.13 14.22
CA ARG A 148 -14.50 14.65 13.73
C ARG A 148 -14.47 15.11 12.27
N LEU A 149 -13.28 15.27 11.68
CA LEU A 149 -13.16 15.70 10.29
C LEU A 149 -13.54 14.55 9.34
N PRO A 150 -13.90 14.85 8.08
CA PRO A 150 -14.13 13.81 7.07
C PRO A 150 -12.91 12.92 6.82
N ALA A 151 -13.14 11.74 6.25
CA ALA A 151 -12.07 10.85 5.80
C ALA A 151 -11.53 11.29 4.45
N PHE A 152 -10.25 11.68 4.39
CA PHE A 152 -9.53 12.02 3.16
C PHE A 152 -8.03 11.78 3.35
N PHE A 153 -7.30 11.53 2.27
CA PHE A 153 -5.84 11.51 2.32
C PHE A 153 -5.29 12.92 2.08
N SER A 154 -4.53 13.41 3.04
CA SER A 154 -3.89 14.73 2.99
C SER A 154 -2.64 14.73 2.10
N SER A 155 -2.06 15.91 1.90
CA SER A 155 -0.75 16.03 1.23
C SER A 155 0.39 15.47 2.07
N GLU A 156 0.24 15.42 3.39
CA GLU A 156 1.18 14.82 4.32
C GLU A 156 1.15 13.29 4.19
N ASP A 157 -0.04 12.68 4.23
CA ASP A 157 -0.22 11.25 3.96
C ASP A 157 0.38 10.84 2.61
N ASN A 158 0.16 11.66 1.57
CA ASN A 158 0.73 11.40 0.25
C ASN A 158 2.26 11.46 0.24
N ARG A 159 2.88 12.28 1.08
CA ARG A 159 4.33 12.36 1.20
C ARG A 159 4.89 11.16 1.94
N ASP A 160 4.25 10.77 3.03
CA ASP A 160 4.67 9.67 3.88
C ASP A 160 4.50 8.31 3.20
N ASP A 161 3.45 8.16 2.40
CA ASP A 161 3.15 6.91 1.67
C ASP A 161 3.94 6.75 0.37
N ARG A 162 4.63 7.79 -0.11
CA ARG A 162 5.21 7.82 -1.47
C ARG A 162 6.17 6.67 -1.78
N GLY A 163 6.98 6.26 -0.85
CA GLY A 163 7.98 5.19 -1.04
C GLY A 163 7.56 3.83 -0.53
N GLU A 164 6.34 3.72 0.00
CA GLU A 164 5.91 2.56 0.77
C GLU A 164 5.08 1.57 -0.06
N PHE A 165 5.04 0.32 0.43
CA PHE A 165 4.10 -0.70 0.00
C PHE A 165 3.23 -1.07 1.21
N LYS A 166 1.99 -0.63 1.22
CA LYS A 166 1.00 -0.89 2.28
C LYS A 166 -0.41 -0.56 1.80
N VAL A 167 -1.40 -1.07 2.47
CA VAL A 167 -2.75 -0.50 2.40
C VAL A 167 -2.82 0.65 3.41
N ALA A 168 -3.20 1.82 2.98
CA ALA A 168 -3.49 2.94 3.88
C ALA A 168 -4.99 3.08 4.06
N GLY A 169 -5.44 3.28 5.30
CA GLY A 169 -6.84 3.51 5.65
C GLY A 169 -6.99 4.75 6.53
N VAL A 170 -7.90 5.65 6.14
CA VAL A 170 -8.23 6.85 6.91
C VAL A 170 -9.68 6.82 7.34
N PHE A 171 -9.95 7.19 8.60
CA PHE A 171 -11.27 7.24 9.20
C PHE A 171 -11.60 8.66 9.66
N GLY A 172 -12.85 9.07 9.47
CA GLY A 172 -13.35 10.37 9.90
C GLY A 172 -14.78 10.31 10.41
N LYS A 173 -15.28 11.46 10.91
CA LYS A 173 -16.63 11.60 11.50
C LYS A 173 -16.95 10.57 12.59
N LEU A 174 -15.96 10.32 13.47
CA LEU A 174 -16.04 9.25 14.48
C LEU A 174 -17.14 9.46 15.54
N ASP A 175 -17.64 10.67 15.68
CA ASP A 175 -18.77 11.02 16.58
C ASP A 175 -20.15 10.91 15.93
N GLY A 176 -20.21 10.45 14.66
CA GLY A 176 -21.45 10.31 13.89
C GLY A 176 -21.40 9.13 12.92
N ASP A 177 -21.84 9.38 11.69
CA ASP A 177 -21.76 8.40 10.59
C ASP A 177 -20.31 8.32 10.09
N ILE A 178 -19.64 7.24 10.49
CA ILE A 178 -18.22 7.04 10.19
C ILE A 178 -17.99 7.01 8.69
N GLU A 179 -17.04 7.81 8.24
CA GLU A 179 -16.48 7.72 6.90
C GLU A 179 -15.14 6.99 6.94
N CYS A 180 -14.84 6.22 5.90
CA CYS A 180 -13.52 5.68 5.70
C CYS A 180 -13.12 5.69 4.23
N ARG A 181 -11.80 5.67 3.97
CA ARG A 181 -11.22 5.51 2.65
C ARG A 181 -10.00 4.62 2.75
N PHE A 182 -9.85 3.75 1.76
CA PHE A 182 -8.70 2.86 1.65
C PHE A 182 -8.00 3.04 0.32
N ARG A 183 -6.68 2.91 0.32
CA ARG A 183 -5.86 2.85 -0.90
C ARG A 183 -4.71 1.87 -0.74
N LEU A 184 -4.35 1.19 -1.81
CA LEU A 184 -3.09 0.46 -1.90
C LEU A 184 -1.99 1.42 -2.35
N CYS A 185 -0.96 1.57 -1.53
CA CYS A 185 0.24 2.33 -1.83
C CYS A 185 1.30 1.37 -2.40
N ALA A 186 1.92 1.73 -3.50
CA ALA A 186 2.95 0.94 -4.14
C ALA A 186 3.97 1.84 -4.84
N ASN A 187 5.02 2.25 -4.11
CA ASN A 187 6.12 3.06 -4.63
C ASN A 187 5.68 4.31 -5.41
N GLY A 188 4.75 5.09 -4.84
CA GLY A 188 4.19 6.31 -5.42
C GLY A 188 2.93 6.12 -6.27
N LEU A 189 2.54 4.88 -6.54
CA LEU A 189 1.22 4.55 -7.08
C LEU A 189 0.21 4.47 -5.94
N TYR A 190 -0.96 5.09 -6.13
CA TYR A 190 -2.10 5.00 -5.21
C TYR A 190 -3.29 4.40 -5.95
N ILE A 191 -3.70 3.20 -5.57
CA ILE A 191 -4.86 2.51 -6.12
C ILE A 191 -6.00 2.66 -5.12
N ASP A 192 -7.07 3.33 -5.50
CA ASP A 192 -8.27 3.46 -4.67
C ASP A 192 -8.91 2.08 -4.43
N MET A 193 -9.13 1.73 -3.17
CA MET A 193 -9.77 0.48 -2.73
C MET A 193 -11.20 0.74 -2.21
N GLY A 194 -11.71 1.97 -2.36
CA GLY A 194 -13.05 2.34 -1.96
C GLY A 194 -13.19 2.80 -0.51
N ASN A 195 -14.43 2.83 -0.06
CA ASN A 195 -14.86 3.37 1.24
C ASN A 195 -15.40 2.30 2.19
N LYS A 196 -15.11 1.05 1.94
CA LYS A 196 -15.46 -0.08 2.81
C LYS A 196 -14.26 -1.01 2.91
N TRP A 197 -14.00 -1.50 4.10
CA TRP A 197 -13.11 -2.63 4.26
C TRP A 197 -13.90 -3.90 3.93
N GLU A 198 -13.75 -4.38 2.71
CA GLU A 198 -14.21 -5.71 2.36
C GLU A 198 -13.09 -6.67 2.75
N GLY A 199 -13.11 -7.11 4.02
CA GLY A 199 -12.23 -8.18 4.49
C GLY A 199 -12.47 -9.42 3.63
N GLN A 200 -11.61 -9.59 2.64
CA GLN A 200 -11.65 -10.72 1.72
C GLN A 200 -11.07 -11.96 2.40
#